data_b014fb51c529b40e17a976fd4e4e77a8
#
_entry.id   b014fb51c529b40e17a976fd4e4e77a8
#
_cell.length_a   1.000
_cell.length_b   1.000
_cell.length_c   1.000
_cell.angle_alpha   90.00
_cell.angle_beta   90.00
_cell.angle_gamma   90.00
#
_symmetry.space_group_name_H-M   'P 1'
#
loop_
_entity.id
_entity.type
_entity.pdbx_description
1 polymer ?
#
loop_
_entity_poly.entity_id
_entity_poly.type
_entity_poly.pdbx_seq_one_letter_code
_entity_poly.pdbx_strand_id
1 'polypeptide(L)'
;MRAEGPHPRIIGAKMDTFIIIGIILLIAAIAVTYTVKHFKGEGGCCGGGSFKPKKKKLKNIKYTKTFRVDGMHCEHCKGRVEEVVNDIRGVAGRVNLKKNELTVSYAEDVADEIIIAKIERAGYKVSAK
;
A
#
# COMPACT_ATOMS: atom_id res chain seq x y z
N MET A 1 32.89 10.57 65.38
CA MET A 1 33.46 11.09 64.11
C MET A 1 32.49 10.68 62.98
N ARG A 2 31.68 11.61 62.50
CA ARG A 2 30.79 11.44 61.42
C ARG A 2 31.47 11.99 60.16
N ALA A 3 31.73 11.13 59.20
CA ALA A 3 32.19 11.55 57.91
C ALA A 3 30.94 12.01 57.08
N GLU A 4 30.81 13.32 56.94
CA GLU A 4 29.84 13.88 55.96
C GLU A 4 30.40 13.71 54.60
N GLY A 5 29.70 12.86 53.80
CA GLY A 5 29.97 12.70 52.37
C GLY A 5 29.58 13.96 51.60
N PRO A 6 30.25 14.26 50.50
CA PRO A 6 29.99 15.46 49.71
C PRO A 6 28.62 15.39 49.08
N HIS A 7 27.78 16.38 49.40
CA HIS A 7 26.52 16.60 48.68
C HIS A 7 26.81 16.89 47.20
N PRO A 8 26.17 16.23 46.26
CA PRO A 8 26.28 16.61 44.85
C PRO A 8 25.65 18.01 44.68
N ARG A 9 26.43 18.92 44.20
CA ARG A 9 25.98 20.27 43.87
C ARG A 9 24.98 20.22 42.75
N ILE A 10 23.73 20.50 43.06
CA ILE A 10 22.62 20.67 42.11
C ILE A 10 22.78 22.04 41.42
N ILE A 11 23.80 22.20 40.61
CA ILE A 11 24.00 23.38 39.76
C ILE A 11 24.13 22.91 38.32
N GLY A 12 23.09 22.34 37.81
CA GLY A 12 23.02 21.86 36.41
C GLY A 12 21.62 21.44 36.00
N ALA A 13 20.76 21.18 36.98
CA ALA A 13 19.47 20.55 36.76
C ALA A 13 18.49 21.31 35.83
N LYS A 14 18.72 22.60 35.60
CA LYS A 14 17.85 23.36 34.67
C LYS A 14 18.32 23.28 33.23
N MET A 15 19.62 23.26 32.98
CA MET A 15 20.14 23.09 31.59
C MET A 15 19.95 21.67 31.10
N ASP A 16 20.16 20.67 31.95
CA ASP A 16 19.95 19.28 31.60
C ASP A 16 18.47 18.98 31.29
N THR A 17 17.57 19.61 32.04
CA THR A 17 16.13 19.47 31.82
C THR A 17 15.70 20.04 30.46
N PHE A 18 16.22 21.19 30.05
CA PHE A 18 15.92 21.76 28.73
C PHE A 18 16.48 20.91 27.57
N ILE A 19 17.64 20.32 27.76
CA ILE A 19 18.28 19.42 26.80
C ILE A 19 17.42 18.15 26.65
N ILE A 20 16.98 17.55 27.75
CA ILE A 20 16.13 16.37 27.75
C ILE A 20 14.78 16.64 27.06
N ILE A 21 14.14 17.76 27.39
CA ILE A 21 12.89 18.17 26.75
C ILE A 21 13.11 18.39 25.24
N GLY A 22 14.19 19.03 24.84
CA GLY A 22 14.55 19.23 23.45
C GLY A 22 14.72 17.91 22.67
N ILE A 23 15.38 16.94 23.27
CA ILE A 23 15.57 15.61 22.68
C ILE A 23 14.23 14.87 22.55
N ILE A 24 13.38 14.92 23.58
CA ILE A 24 12.06 14.29 23.55
C ILE A 24 11.18 14.91 22.45
N LEU A 25 11.17 16.24 22.33
CA LEU A 25 10.42 16.92 21.28
C LEU A 25 10.95 16.57 19.87
N LEU A 26 12.28 16.47 19.73
CA LEU A 26 12.89 16.05 18.47
C LEU A 26 12.48 14.62 18.09
N ILE A 27 12.53 13.69 19.04
CA ILE A 27 12.12 12.30 18.82
C ILE A 27 10.63 12.23 18.49
N ALA A 28 9.80 12.99 19.20
CA ALA A 28 8.36 13.06 18.93
C ALA A 28 8.08 13.62 17.52
N ALA A 29 8.76 14.66 17.09
CA ALA A 29 8.63 15.21 15.74
C ALA A 29 9.05 14.21 14.68
N ILE A 30 10.14 13.49 14.89
CA ILE A 30 10.60 12.41 14.00
C ILE A 30 9.57 11.29 13.97
N ALA A 31 9.05 10.85 15.11
CA ALA A 31 8.04 9.81 15.20
C ALA A 31 6.75 10.19 14.44
N VAL A 32 6.28 11.43 14.60
CA VAL A 32 5.11 11.94 13.87
C VAL A 32 5.35 11.96 12.35
N THR A 33 6.51 12.40 11.90
CA THR A 33 6.83 12.42 10.47
C THR A 33 6.92 11.00 9.90
N TYR A 34 7.49 10.05 10.64
CA TYR A 34 7.51 8.64 10.27
C TYR A 34 6.09 8.04 10.24
N THR A 35 5.26 8.33 11.24
CA THR A 35 3.88 7.83 11.33
C THR A 35 3.03 8.37 10.19
N VAL A 36 3.12 9.66 9.89
CA VAL A 36 2.38 10.29 8.77
C VAL A 36 2.84 9.74 7.42
N LYS A 37 4.13 9.46 7.25
CA LYS A 37 4.67 8.85 6.03
C LYS A 37 4.20 7.40 5.86
N HIS A 38 4.10 6.64 6.95
CA HIS A 38 3.51 5.30 6.95
C HIS A 38 1.99 5.30 6.73
N PHE A 39 1.27 6.32 7.18
CA PHE A 39 -0.17 6.47 6.93
C PHE A 39 -0.51 6.91 5.51
N LYS A 40 0.41 7.58 4.82
CA LYS A 40 0.24 7.97 3.40
C LYS A 40 0.56 6.85 2.43
N GLY A 41 0.85 5.65 2.90
CA GLY A 41 0.73 4.39 2.18
C GLY A 41 1.79 4.12 1.16
N GLU A 42 2.76 3.33 1.58
CA GLU A 42 3.35 2.27 0.75
C GLU A 42 3.91 1.24 1.71
N GLY A 43 3.18 0.16 1.88
CA GLY A 43 3.61 -0.94 2.74
C GLY A 43 2.48 -1.46 3.61
N GLY A 44 1.44 -2.02 2.99
CA GLY A 44 0.40 -2.72 3.71
C GLY A 44 0.81 -4.15 3.99
N CYS A 45 1.05 -4.48 5.24
CA CYS A 45 0.83 -5.83 5.74
C CYS A 45 -0.05 -5.71 6.97
N CYS A 46 -1.23 -6.36 6.91
CA CYS A 46 -2.08 -6.73 8.03
C CYS A 46 -2.66 -5.61 8.88
N GLY A 47 -3.85 -5.18 8.54
CA GLY A 47 -4.72 -4.37 9.41
C GLY A 47 -5.84 -3.75 8.59
N GLY A 48 -7.06 -4.17 8.81
CA GLY A 48 -8.36 -3.73 8.28
C GLY A 48 -8.49 -2.35 7.65
N GLY A 49 -7.63 -2.03 6.71
CA GLY A 49 -7.69 -0.84 5.91
C GLY A 49 -8.36 -1.17 4.58
N SER A 50 -9.30 -0.38 4.17
CA SER A 50 -9.93 -0.42 2.86
C SER A 50 -8.85 -0.55 1.78
N PHE A 51 -8.71 -1.74 1.18
CA PHE A 51 -7.80 -1.99 0.07
C PHE A 51 -8.20 -1.10 -1.10
N LYS A 52 -7.41 -0.09 -1.38
CA LYS A 52 -7.59 0.76 -2.56
C LYS A 52 -6.64 0.28 -3.65
N PRO A 53 -7.13 -0.47 -4.64
CA PRO A 53 -6.30 -0.91 -5.75
C PRO A 53 -5.69 0.29 -6.46
N LYS A 54 -4.40 0.21 -6.82
CA LYS A 54 -3.72 1.24 -7.61
C LYS A 54 -4.41 1.36 -8.97
N LYS A 55 -5.21 2.40 -9.15
CA LYS A 55 -5.87 2.68 -10.44
C LYS A 55 -4.83 3.15 -11.43
N LYS A 56 -4.47 2.31 -12.38
CA LYS A 56 -3.59 2.66 -13.47
C LYS A 56 -4.39 3.40 -14.55
N LYS A 57 -3.95 4.59 -14.90
CA LYS A 57 -4.48 5.33 -16.06
C LYS A 57 -3.50 5.17 -17.21
N LEU A 58 -3.94 4.57 -18.29
CA LEU A 58 -3.18 4.49 -19.52
C LEU A 58 -3.45 5.74 -20.37
N LYS A 59 -2.40 6.24 -21.00
CA LYS A 59 -2.49 7.19 -22.11
C LYS A 59 -2.48 6.38 -23.41
N ASN A 60 -3.29 6.74 -24.38
CA ASN A 60 -3.37 6.07 -25.69
C ASN A 60 -3.84 4.61 -25.65
N ILE A 61 -5.07 4.40 -25.16
CA ILE A 61 -5.73 3.09 -25.23
C ILE A 61 -6.03 2.76 -26.68
N LYS A 62 -5.50 1.64 -27.18
CA LYS A 62 -5.74 1.15 -28.54
C LYS A 62 -7.05 0.37 -28.63
N TYR A 63 -7.28 -0.53 -27.70
CA TYR A 63 -8.50 -1.34 -27.62
C TYR A 63 -8.78 -1.79 -26.19
N THR A 64 -9.97 -2.30 -25.98
CA THR A 64 -10.43 -2.79 -24.68
C THR A 64 -11.11 -4.15 -24.87
N LYS A 65 -10.78 -5.10 -24.01
CA LYS A 65 -11.42 -6.43 -23.96
C LYS A 65 -12.04 -6.66 -22.58
N THR A 66 -13.08 -7.48 -22.56
CA THR A 66 -13.76 -7.87 -21.32
C THR A 66 -13.64 -9.37 -21.11
N PHE A 67 -13.15 -9.78 -19.97
CA PHE A 67 -13.03 -11.16 -19.53
C PHE A 67 -13.99 -11.42 -18.38
N ARG A 68 -14.55 -12.61 -18.34
CA ARG A 68 -15.29 -13.07 -17.16
C ARG A 68 -14.31 -13.72 -16.19
N VAL A 69 -14.33 -13.28 -14.93
CA VAL A 69 -13.46 -13.82 -13.89
C VAL A 69 -14.33 -14.40 -12.78
N ASP A 70 -14.26 -15.70 -12.61
CA ASP A 70 -14.99 -16.40 -11.56
C ASP A 70 -14.15 -16.52 -10.29
N GLY A 71 -14.82 -16.54 -9.11
CA GLY A 71 -14.18 -16.62 -7.80
C GLY A 71 -13.99 -15.28 -7.11
N MET A 72 -14.47 -14.18 -7.67
CA MET A 72 -14.46 -12.87 -7.03
C MET A 72 -15.72 -12.68 -6.19
N HIS A 73 -15.57 -12.72 -4.85
CA HIS A 73 -16.70 -12.60 -3.92
C HIS A 73 -16.69 -11.32 -3.09
N CYS A 74 -15.60 -10.53 -3.13
CA CYS A 74 -15.44 -9.35 -2.28
C CYS A 74 -14.59 -8.27 -2.94
N GLU A 75 -14.63 -7.05 -2.39
CA GLU A 75 -13.80 -5.93 -2.85
C GLU A 75 -12.30 -6.21 -2.75
N HIS A 76 -11.90 -7.08 -1.84
CA HIS A 76 -10.50 -7.51 -1.71
C HIS A 76 -10.06 -8.36 -2.91
N CYS A 77 -10.91 -9.30 -3.33
CA CYS A 77 -10.69 -10.12 -4.53
C CYS A 77 -10.60 -9.25 -5.79
N LYS A 78 -11.51 -8.29 -5.94
CA LYS A 78 -11.48 -7.31 -7.02
C LYS A 78 -10.15 -6.56 -7.06
N GLY A 79 -9.74 -6.01 -5.90
CA GLY A 79 -8.49 -5.28 -5.80
C GLY A 79 -7.27 -6.10 -6.16
N ARG A 80 -7.26 -7.38 -5.77
CA ARG A 80 -6.18 -8.31 -6.09
C ARG A 80 -6.09 -8.58 -7.60
N VAL A 81 -7.21 -8.81 -8.27
CA VAL A 81 -7.25 -9.02 -9.72
C VAL A 81 -6.82 -7.74 -10.46
N GLU A 82 -7.34 -6.58 -10.06
CA GLU A 82 -6.94 -5.29 -10.64
C GLU A 82 -5.43 -5.03 -10.47
N GLU A 83 -4.86 -5.34 -9.31
CA GLU A 83 -3.42 -5.18 -9.03
C GLU A 83 -2.57 -6.06 -9.94
N VAL A 84 -2.92 -7.34 -10.05
CA VAL A 84 -2.20 -8.32 -10.89
C VAL A 84 -2.20 -7.91 -12.36
N VAL A 85 -3.32 -7.38 -12.87
CA VAL A 85 -3.43 -6.91 -14.25
C VAL A 85 -2.70 -5.59 -14.44
N ASN A 86 -2.82 -4.66 -13.50
CA ASN A 86 -2.15 -3.36 -13.56
C ASN A 86 -0.64 -3.44 -13.41
N ASP A 87 -0.10 -4.54 -12.89
CA ASP A 87 1.34 -4.82 -12.85
C ASP A 87 1.91 -5.13 -14.25
N ILE A 88 1.06 -5.48 -15.21
CA ILE A 88 1.47 -5.72 -16.59
C ILE A 88 1.68 -4.37 -17.29
N ARG A 89 2.85 -4.22 -17.95
CA ARG A 89 3.14 -3.02 -18.72
C ARG A 89 2.19 -2.90 -19.91
N GLY A 90 1.76 -1.68 -20.20
CA GLY A 90 0.88 -1.42 -21.35
C GLY A 90 -0.58 -1.85 -21.17
N VAL A 91 -0.97 -2.33 -20.00
CA VAL A 91 -2.31 -2.84 -19.70
C VAL A 91 -2.87 -2.18 -18.45
N ALA A 92 -4.18 -1.93 -18.42
CA ALA A 92 -4.91 -1.52 -17.23
C ALA A 92 -6.22 -2.29 -17.10
N GLY A 93 -6.44 -2.89 -15.93
CA GLY A 93 -7.63 -3.67 -15.61
C GLY A 93 -8.58 -2.93 -14.67
N ARG A 94 -9.87 -3.11 -14.90
CA ARG A 94 -10.96 -2.71 -14.00
C ARG A 94 -11.94 -3.84 -13.82
N VAL A 95 -12.24 -4.17 -12.59
CA VAL A 95 -13.17 -5.22 -12.23
C VAL A 95 -14.54 -4.66 -11.87
N ASN A 96 -15.57 -5.28 -12.39
CA ASN A 96 -16.95 -5.08 -11.98
C ASN A 96 -17.43 -6.33 -11.23
N LEU A 97 -17.50 -6.25 -9.90
CA LEU A 97 -17.93 -7.37 -9.05
C LEU A 97 -19.35 -7.83 -9.30
N LYS A 98 -20.27 -6.90 -9.62
CA LYS A 98 -21.68 -7.24 -9.84
C LYS A 98 -21.89 -8.15 -11.04
N LYS A 99 -21.01 -8.04 -12.04
CA LYS A 99 -21.07 -8.82 -13.28
C LYS A 99 -19.98 -9.89 -13.36
N ASN A 100 -19.07 -9.95 -12.40
CA ASN A 100 -17.86 -10.78 -12.44
C ASN A 100 -17.05 -10.56 -13.73
N GLU A 101 -16.97 -9.31 -14.18
CA GLU A 101 -16.29 -8.91 -15.40
C GLU A 101 -15.03 -8.11 -15.09
N LEU A 102 -13.97 -8.43 -15.81
CA LEU A 102 -12.72 -7.68 -15.83
C LEU A 102 -12.63 -7.00 -17.21
N THR A 103 -12.65 -5.68 -17.20
CA THR A 103 -12.41 -4.88 -18.40
C THR A 103 -10.94 -4.52 -18.46
N VAL A 104 -10.26 -4.94 -19.50
CA VAL A 104 -8.82 -4.70 -19.72
C VAL A 104 -8.65 -3.73 -20.88
N SER A 105 -7.95 -2.64 -20.61
CA SER A 105 -7.59 -1.64 -21.62
C SER A 105 -6.12 -1.82 -22.00
N TYR A 106 -5.85 -1.83 -23.30
CA TYR A 106 -4.53 -2.07 -23.88
C TYR A 106 -3.99 -0.80 -24.51
N ALA A 107 -2.80 -0.39 -24.12
CA ALA A 107 -2.02 0.65 -24.79
C ALA A 107 -0.90 0.04 -25.66
N GLU A 108 -0.50 -1.18 -25.35
CA GLU A 108 0.49 -1.98 -26.09
C GLU A 108 -0.14 -3.32 -26.44
N ASP A 109 0.37 -3.98 -27.46
CA ASP A 109 -0.08 -5.32 -27.86
C ASP A 109 0.48 -6.35 -26.87
N VAL A 110 -0.36 -6.74 -25.92
CA VAL A 110 -0.04 -7.77 -24.92
C VAL A 110 -0.95 -8.97 -25.19
N ALA A 111 -0.37 -10.15 -25.26
CA ALA A 111 -1.13 -11.39 -25.46
C ALA A 111 -2.08 -11.64 -24.28
N ASP A 112 -3.32 -12.02 -24.60
CA ASP A 112 -4.37 -12.28 -23.61
C ASP A 112 -3.97 -13.43 -22.67
N GLU A 113 -3.20 -14.39 -23.15
CA GLU A 113 -2.68 -15.54 -22.40
C GLU A 113 -1.83 -15.11 -21.20
N ILE A 114 -1.07 -14.02 -21.34
CA ILE A 114 -0.24 -13.48 -20.24
C ILE A 114 -1.13 -12.96 -19.11
N ILE A 115 -2.22 -12.30 -19.47
CA ILE A 115 -3.19 -11.75 -18.51
C ILE A 115 -3.92 -12.91 -17.83
N ILE A 116 -4.41 -13.86 -18.60
CA ILE A 116 -5.10 -15.05 -18.11
C ILE A 116 -4.20 -15.83 -17.15
N ALA A 117 -2.98 -16.14 -17.56
CA ALA A 117 -2.01 -16.88 -16.72
C ALA A 117 -1.69 -16.18 -15.41
N LYS A 118 -1.58 -14.84 -15.41
CA LYS A 118 -1.35 -14.08 -14.17
C LYS A 118 -2.55 -14.13 -13.22
N ILE A 119 -3.76 -14.03 -13.76
CA ILE A 119 -5.00 -14.08 -12.97
C ILE A 119 -5.20 -15.49 -12.39
N GLU A 120 -4.93 -16.53 -13.17
CA GLU A 120 -5.02 -17.93 -12.71
C GLU A 120 -3.98 -18.24 -11.62
N ARG A 121 -2.76 -17.73 -11.74
CA ARG A 121 -1.74 -17.81 -10.69
C ARG A 121 -2.18 -17.10 -9.39
N ALA A 122 -3.03 -16.11 -9.48
CA ALA A 122 -3.61 -15.44 -8.32
C ALA A 122 -4.78 -16.23 -7.69
N GLY A 123 -5.17 -17.37 -8.29
CA GLY A 123 -6.20 -18.27 -7.78
C GLY A 123 -7.61 -18.04 -8.32
N TYR A 124 -7.75 -17.28 -9.40
CA TYR A 124 -9.03 -17.01 -10.05
C TYR A 124 -9.14 -17.74 -11.38
N LYS A 125 -10.38 -18.03 -11.83
CA LYS A 125 -10.63 -18.64 -13.14
C LYS A 125 -11.07 -17.56 -14.13
N VAL A 126 -10.50 -17.60 -15.34
CA VAL A 126 -10.83 -16.66 -16.41
C VAL A 126 -11.52 -17.40 -17.54
N SER A 127 -12.66 -16.89 -17.95
CA SER A 127 -13.37 -17.34 -19.14
C SER A 127 -13.39 -16.21 -20.15
N ALA A 128 -12.92 -16.45 -21.35
CA ALA A 128 -13.10 -15.52 -22.47
C ALA A 128 -14.61 -15.43 -22.80
N LYS A 129 -15.08 -14.19 -23.01
CA LYS A 129 -16.47 -13.93 -23.41
C LYS A 129 -16.56 -13.82 -24.91
#